data_b3730d954b787bf043120dd457e5c9e1
#
_entry.id   b3730d954b787bf043120dd457e5c9e1
#
_cell.length_a   1.000
_cell.length_b   1.000
_cell.length_c   1.000
_cell.angle_alpha   90.00
_cell.angle_beta   90.00
_cell.angle_gamma   90.00
#
_symmetry.space_group_name_H-M   'P 1'
#
loop_
_entity.id
_entity.type
_entity.pdbx_description
1 polymer ?
#
loop_
_entity_poly.entity_id
_entity_poly.type
_entity_poly.pdbx_seq_one_letter_code
_entity_poly.pdbx_strand_id
1 'polypeptide(L)'
;LPMPVSEVMRADAIIVTHTHLDHWDDAAKQSLPKNLPLFAQNEADAQSIRKDGFTNVRVLGKDTVFNGTRLSITEGQHSSDKTMAVAGDALDKVMGVVFQRQGYKTVYVAGDTVWNAQVEDAIKQYQPDVIVLNTGYARIQGLDGSIIMGKDDVLHAVQTAPNATIIASHMDAINHMTLSRKELRD
;
A
#
# COMPACT_ATOMS: atom_id res chain seq x y z
N LEU A 1 16.32 9.71 1.13
CA LEU A 1 15.95 8.50 0.40
C LEU A 1 17.17 7.61 0.19
N PRO A 2 17.06 6.28 0.29
CA PRO A 2 18.18 5.37 0.05
C PRO A 2 18.60 5.30 -1.43
N MET A 3 17.78 5.85 -2.33
CA MET A 3 18.08 5.99 -3.75
C MET A 3 17.79 7.43 -4.22
N PRO A 4 18.46 7.92 -5.27
CA PRO A 4 18.19 9.23 -5.84
C PRO A 4 16.76 9.35 -6.37
N VAL A 5 16.14 10.51 -6.23
CA VAL A 5 14.80 10.78 -6.78
C VAL A 5 14.76 10.53 -8.29
N SER A 6 15.84 10.81 -9.02
CA SER A 6 15.95 10.54 -10.45
C SER A 6 15.77 9.07 -10.83
N GLU A 7 16.10 8.13 -9.95
CA GLU A 7 15.85 6.70 -10.19
C GLU A 7 14.38 6.36 -9.98
N VAL A 8 13.74 6.94 -8.95
CA VAL A 8 12.29 6.78 -8.72
C VAL A 8 11.48 7.32 -9.91
N MET A 9 11.95 8.43 -10.51
CA MET A 9 11.31 9.08 -11.65
C MET A 9 11.40 8.28 -12.97
N ARG A 10 12.17 7.20 -13.02
CA ARG A 10 12.26 6.28 -14.18
C ARG A 10 11.16 5.23 -14.22
N ALA A 11 10.20 5.29 -13.32
CA ALA A 11 9.05 4.39 -13.31
C ALA A 11 8.21 4.51 -14.60
N ASP A 12 7.65 3.39 -15.05
CA ASP A 12 6.74 3.34 -16.20
C ASP A 12 5.32 3.78 -15.84
N ALA A 13 4.95 3.68 -14.56
CA ALA A 13 3.66 4.08 -14.02
C ALA A 13 3.76 4.40 -12.53
N ILE A 14 2.74 5.06 -12.03
CA ILE A 14 2.55 5.38 -10.61
C ILE A 14 1.30 4.65 -10.12
N ILE A 15 1.35 4.07 -8.93
CA ILE A 15 0.17 3.53 -8.25
C ILE A 15 0.02 4.28 -6.93
N VAL A 16 -1.12 4.93 -6.73
CA VAL A 16 -1.48 5.63 -5.50
C VAL A 16 -2.52 4.77 -4.79
N THR A 17 -2.12 4.14 -3.69
CA THR A 17 -2.98 3.24 -2.91
C THR A 17 -4.08 3.99 -2.18
N HIS A 18 -3.80 5.22 -1.77
CA HIS A 18 -4.73 6.18 -1.16
C HIS A 18 -4.06 7.55 -1.07
N THR A 19 -4.81 8.59 -0.73
CA THR A 19 -4.33 9.98 -0.83
C THR A 19 -3.98 10.62 0.51
N HIS A 20 -3.68 9.85 1.56
CA HIS A 20 -3.12 10.41 2.80
C HIS A 20 -1.79 11.10 2.55
N LEU A 21 -1.45 12.10 3.38
CA LEU A 21 -0.33 13.00 3.17
C LEU A 21 1.05 12.32 3.17
N ASP A 22 1.20 11.18 3.80
CA ASP A 22 2.42 10.37 3.80
C ASP A 22 2.54 9.43 2.59
N HIS A 23 1.49 9.32 1.77
CA HIS A 23 1.46 8.56 0.51
C HIS A 23 1.32 9.45 -0.73
N TRP A 24 0.66 10.61 -0.60
CA TRP A 24 0.43 11.54 -1.70
C TRP A 24 0.74 12.97 -1.26
N ASP A 25 2.01 13.24 -0.97
CA ASP A 25 2.50 14.53 -0.49
C ASP A 25 2.73 15.56 -1.62
N ASP A 26 2.96 16.81 -1.22
CA ASP A 26 3.21 17.90 -2.16
C ASP A 26 4.52 17.72 -2.94
N ALA A 27 5.53 17.06 -2.35
CA ALA A 27 6.78 16.77 -3.02
C ALA A 27 6.57 15.78 -4.18
N ALA A 28 5.80 14.71 -3.96
CA ALA A 28 5.40 13.77 -5.00
C ALA A 28 4.59 14.49 -6.09
N LYS A 29 3.58 15.28 -5.69
CA LYS A 29 2.75 16.05 -6.62
C LYS A 29 3.57 16.99 -7.50
N GLN A 30 4.57 17.67 -6.95
CA GLN A 30 5.42 18.62 -7.70
C GLN A 30 6.47 17.94 -8.57
N SER A 31 7.05 16.83 -8.09
CA SER A 31 8.20 16.19 -8.73
C SER A 31 7.82 15.18 -9.81
N LEU A 32 6.70 14.49 -9.67
CA LEU A 32 6.31 13.42 -10.58
C LEU A 32 5.87 13.95 -11.95
N PRO A 33 6.25 13.30 -13.07
CA PRO A 33 5.82 13.69 -14.41
C PRO A 33 4.30 13.56 -14.56
N LYS A 34 3.66 14.66 -14.95
CA LYS A 34 2.19 14.77 -14.99
C LYS A 34 1.50 13.89 -16.04
N ASN A 35 2.25 13.40 -17.03
CA ASN A 35 1.74 12.56 -18.11
C ASN A 35 2.02 11.05 -17.91
N LEU A 36 2.74 10.66 -16.85
CA LEU A 36 2.93 9.25 -16.53
C LEU A 36 1.57 8.57 -16.28
N PRO A 37 1.39 7.33 -16.74
CA PRO A 37 0.24 6.53 -16.34
C PRO A 37 0.17 6.44 -14.82
N LEU A 38 -0.97 6.82 -14.25
CA LEU A 38 -1.22 6.78 -12.81
C LEU A 38 -2.49 5.99 -12.53
N PHE A 39 -2.41 5.06 -11.60
CA PHE A 39 -3.53 4.25 -11.14
C PHE A 39 -3.91 4.63 -9.72
N ALA A 40 -5.18 4.99 -9.52
CA ALA A 40 -5.78 5.32 -8.22
C ALA A 40 -6.74 4.21 -7.79
N GLN A 41 -7.05 4.14 -6.51
CA GLN A 41 -7.93 3.12 -5.95
C GLN A 41 -9.41 3.28 -6.34
N ASN A 42 -9.87 4.51 -6.53
CA ASN A 42 -11.27 4.84 -6.83
C ASN A 42 -11.39 6.13 -7.63
N GLU A 43 -12.61 6.47 -8.07
CA GLU A 43 -12.82 7.65 -8.90
C GLU A 43 -12.70 8.97 -8.11
N ALA A 44 -12.97 8.96 -6.80
CA ALA A 44 -12.81 10.17 -5.97
C ALA A 44 -11.32 10.58 -5.89
N ASP A 45 -10.44 9.61 -5.62
CA ASP A 45 -9.00 9.83 -5.62
C ASP A 45 -8.48 10.19 -7.01
N ALA A 46 -8.96 9.51 -8.04
CA ALA A 46 -8.58 9.82 -9.42
C ALA A 46 -8.95 11.28 -9.79
N GLN A 47 -10.10 11.78 -9.37
CA GLN A 47 -10.50 13.17 -9.59
C GLN A 47 -9.61 14.14 -8.80
N SER A 48 -9.27 13.83 -7.55
CA SER A 48 -8.36 14.64 -6.74
C SER A 48 -6.98 14.73 -7.40
N ILE A 49 -6.45 13.60 -7.84
CA ILE A 49 -5.14 13.52 -8.51
C ILE A 49 -5.15 14.29 -9.86
N ARG A 50 -6.26 14.24 -10.60
CA ARG A 50 -6.39 15.06 -11.83
C ARG A 50 -6.38 16.56 -11.53
N LYS A 51 -6.96 16.99 -10.40
CA LYS A 51 -6.89 18.41 -9.95
C LYS A 51 -5.47 18.83 -9.60
N ASP A 52 -4.60 17.91 -9.19
CA ASP A 52 -3.17 18.13 -8.98
C ASP A 52 -2.39 18.22 -10.32
N GLY A 53 -3.07 18.15 -11.46
CA GLY A 53 -2.53 18.36 -12.80
C GLY A 53 -2.09 17.09 -13.53
N PHE A 54 -2.33 15.89 -13.00
CA PHE A 54 -2.01 14.64 -13.68
C PHE A 54 -3.02 14.34 -14.78
N THR A 55 -2.54 14.05 -15.99
CA THR A 55 -3.36 13.95 -17.21
C THR A 55 -3.71 12.52 -17.62
N ASN A 56 -3.00 11.52 -17.12
CA ASN A 56 -3.19 10.12 -17.50
C ASN A 56 -3.56 9.27 -16.25
N VAL A 57 -4.67 9.62 -15.61
CA VAL A 57 -5.15 8.98 -14.38
C VAL A 57 -6.27 7.99 -14.69
N ARG A 58 -6.12 6.76 -14.19
CA ARG A 58 -7.06 5.64 -14.34
C ARG A 58 -7.40 5.07 -12.96
N VAL A 59 -8.58 4.49 -12.82
CA VAL A 59 -8.92 3.69 -11.64
C VAL A 59 -8.41 2.28 -11.84
N LEU A 60 -7.73 1.74 -10.83
CA LEU A 60 -7.25 0.36 -10.84
C LEU A 60 -8.42 -0.61 -10.63
N GLY A 61 -8.52 -1.60 -11.50
CA GLY A 61 -9.52 -2.68 -11.40
C GLY A 61 -8.89 -4.02 -11.00
N LYS A 62 -9.73 -5.05 -10.89
CA LYS A 62 -9.28 -6.40 -10.55
C LYS A 62 -8.43 -7.07 -11.63
N ASP A 63 -8.54 -6.63 -12.89
CA ASP A 63 -7.91 -7.25 -14.05
C ASP A 63 -7.25 -6.20 -14.97
N THR A 64 -6.65 -5.17 -14.39
CA THR A 64 -5.93 -4.16 -15.16
C THR A 64 -4.62 -4.74 -15.70
N VAL A 65 -4.37 -4.61 -17.01
CA VAL A 65 -3.11 -5.01 -17.62
C VAL A 65 -2.35 -3.76 -18.07
N PHE A 66 -1.11 -3.66 -17.61
CA PHE A 66 -0.19 -2.58 -17.99
C PHE A 66 1.18 -3.16 -18.38
N ASN A 67 1.64 -2.88 -19.60
CA ASN A 67 2.94 -3.33 -20.13
C ASN A 67 3.19 -4.85 -19.92
N GLY A 68 2.15 -5.68 -20.11
CA GLY A 68 2.24 -7.14 -19.93
C GLY A 68 2.23 -7.62 -18.47
N THR A 69 2.05 -6.72 -17.52
CA THR A 69 1.86 -7.04 -16.10
C THR A 69 0.39 -6.87 -15.73
N ARG A 70 -0.21 -7.89 -15.12
CA ARG A 70 -1.54 -7.79 -14.50
C ARG A 70 -1.39 -7.11 -13.15
N LEU A 71 -2.19 -6.07 -12.95
CA LEU A 71 -2.32 -5.32 -11.71
C LEU A 71 -3.72 -5.61 -11.15
N SER A 72 -3.80 -6.28 -10.01
CA SER A 72 -5.07 -6.61 -9.38
C SER A 72 -5.20 -5.87 -8.06
N ILE A 73 -6.26 -5.08 -7.94
CA ILE A 73 -6.58 -4.40 -6.68
C ILE A 73 -6.99 -5.43 -5.62
N THR A 74 -6.55 -5.24 -4.39
CA THR A 74 -7.03 -5.94 -3.21
C THR A 74 -7.64 -4.95 -2.24
N GLU A 75 -8.58 -5.42 -1.43
CA GLU A 75 -9.16 -4.61 -0.37
C GLU A 75 -8.21 -4.54 0.82
N GLY A 76 -8.29 -3.44 1.58
CA GLY A 76 -7.59 -3.22 2.83
C GLY A 76 -8.43 -2.41 3.80
N GLN A 77 -8.01 -2.36 5.06
CA GLN A 77 -8.71 -1.65 6.12
C GLN A 77 -7.71 -1.03 7.09
N HIS A 78 -7.81 0.27 7.30
CA HIS A 78 -6.88 1.06 8.11
C HIS A 78 -6.93 0.77 9.61
N SER A 79 -7.89 0.01 10.13
CA SER A 79 -7.93 -0.33 11.56
C SER A 79 -8.93 -1.46 11.83
N SER A 80 -9.14 -1.80 13.10
CA SER A 80 -10.18 -2.73 13.50
C SER A 80 -11.59 -2.22 13.12
N ASP A 81 -12.54 -3.14 12.96
CA ASP A 81 -13.95 -2.79 12.65
C ASP A 81 -14.53 -1.79 13.66
N LYS A 82 -14.17 -1.92 14.93
CA LYS A 82 -14.59 -1.00 16.00
C LYS A 82 -14.09 0.42 15.75
N THR A 83 -12.83 0.57 15.36
CA THR A 83 -12.22 1.88 15.07
C THR A 83 -12.77 2.44 13.76
N MET A 84 -12.94 1.60 12.74
CA MET A 84 -13.55 2.03 11.47
C MET A 84 -14.99 2.52 11.62
N ALA A 85 -15.75 1.95 12.56
CA ALA A 85 -17.12 2.41 12.84
C ALA A 85 -17.21 3.84 13.40
N VAL A 86 -16.16 4.35 14.04
CA VAL A 86 -16.13 5.70 14.64
C VAL A 86 -15.23 6.68 13.90
N ALA A 87 -14.23 6.22 13.17
CA ALA A 87 -13.22 7.04 12.51
C ALA A 87 -13.03 6.70 11.01
N GLY A 88 -13.86 5.84 10.44
CA GLY A 88 -13.72 5.36 9.06
C GLY A 88 -13.72 6.47 8.02
N ASP A 89 -14.51 7.53 8.21
CA ASP A 89 -14.51 8.68 7.30
C ASP A 89 -13.16 9.43 7.27
N ALA A 90 -12.44 9.44 8.41
CA ALA A 90 -11.13 10.09 8.51
C ALA A 90 -9.97 9.17 8.07
N LEU A 91 -10.16 7.86 8.20
CA LEU A 91 -9.18 6.86 7.81
C LEU A 91 -9.28 6.47 6.32
N ASP A 92 -10.40 6.82 5.67
CA ASP A 92 -10.69 6.57 4.27
C ASP A 92 -10.51 5.08 3.84
N LYS A 93 -10.72 4.85 2.54
CA LYS A 93 -10.48 3.55 1.93
C LYS A 93 -9.02 3.41 1.53
N VAL A 94 -8.50 2.22 1.66
CA VAL A 94 -7.14 1.87 1.25
C VAL A 94 -7.17 0.61 0.40
N MET A 95 -6.20 0.46 -0.48
CA MET A 95 -6.04 -0.74 -1.30
C MET A 95 -4.63 -1.31 -1.21
N GLY A 96 -4.54 -2.61 -1.46
CA GLY A 96 -3.31 -3.24 -1.87
C GLY A 96 -3.30 -3.53 -3.38
N VAL A 97 -2.17 -3.98 -3.88
CA VAL A 97 -1.99 -4.33 -5.30
C VAL A 97 -1.20 -5.62 -5.46
N VAL A 98 -1.70 -6.52 -6.29
CA VAL A 98 -0.95 -7.72 -6.71
C VAL A 98 -0.44 -7.53 -8.12
N PHE A 99 0.84 -7.81 -8.32
CA PHE A 99 1.54 -7.75 -9.60
C PHE A 99 1.83 -9.16 -10.09
N GLN A 100 1.32 -9.50 -11.27
CA GLN A 100 1.55 -10.80 -11.90
C GLN A 100 2.04 -10.63 -13.33
N ARG A 101 3.14 -11.30 -13.66
CA ARG A 101 3.67 -11.35 -15.02
C ARG A 101 4.26 -12.72 -15.30
N GLN A 102 3.99 -13.29 -16.47
CA GLN A 102 4.52 -14.60 -16.84
C GLN A 102 6.06 -14.61 -16.78
N GLY A 103 6.62 -15.61 -16.11
CA GLY A 103 8.07 -15.77 -15.93
C GLY A 103 8.69 -14.90 -14.83
N TYR A 104 7.89 -14.18 -14.07
CA TYR A 104 8.32 -13.34 -12.95
C TYR A 104 7.63 -13.76 -11.64
N LYS A 105 8.22 -13.40 -10.51
CA LYS A 105 7.62 -13.57 -9.19
C LYS A 105 6.35 -12.75 -9.06
N THR A 106 5.33 -13.33 -8.45
CA THR A 106 4.12 -12.62 -8.05
C THR A 106 4.43 -11.77 -6.82
N VAL A 107 4.14 -10.47 -6.88
CA VAL A 107 4.38 -9.53 -5.77
C VAL A 107 3.04 -9.00 -5.27
N TYR A 108 2.83 -9.05 -3.96
CA TYR A 108 1.70 -8.42 -3.29
C TYR A 108 2.19 -7.27 -2.42
N VAL A 109 1.70 -6.07 -2.66
CA VAL A 109 1.89 -4.89 -1.81
C VAL A 109 0.57 -4.66 -1.09
N ALA A 110 0.54 -4.90 0.22
CA ALA A 110 -0.70 -4.86 1.01
C ALA A 110 -1.23 -3.43 1.22
N GLY A 111 -0.34 -2.42 1.20
CA GLY A 111 -0.70 -1.03 1.50
C GLY A 111 -0.94 -0.81 3.00
N ASP A 112 -1.62 0.27 3.34
CA ASP A 112 -1.92 0.64 4.72
C ASP A 112 -3.17 -0.08 5.23
N THR A 113 -3.00 -1.30 5.67
CA THR A 113 -4.05 -2.14 6.24
C THR A 113 -3.58 -2.79 7.53
N VAL A 114 -4.50 -3.11 8.41
CA VAL A 114 -4.26 -4.08 9.50
C VAL A 114 -4.40 -5.50 8.95
N TRP A 115 -3.91 -6.50 9.69
CA TRP A 115 -4.18 -7.89 9.35
C TRP A 115 -5.68 -8.19 9.48
N ASN A 116 -6.27 -8.72 8.42
CA ASN A 116 -7.68 -9.05 8.34
C ASN A 116 -7.94 -10.16 7.32
N ALA A 117 -9.19 -10.61 7.23
CA ALA A 117 -9.60 -11.66 6.30
C ALA A 117 -9.31 -11.31 4.83
N GLN A 118 -9.40 -10.04 4.43
CA GLN A 118 -9.15 -9.59 3.06
C GLN A 118 -7.69 -9.78 2.66
N VAL A 119 -6.75 -9.53 3.58
CA VAL A 119 -5.30 -9.79 3.39
C VAL A 119 -5.05 -11.29 3.25
N GLU A 120 -5.64 -12.11 4.11
CA GLU A 120 -5.52 -13.58 4.02
C GLU A 120 -6.09 -14.13 2.72
N ASP A 121 -7.25 -13.63 2.30
CA ASP A 121 -7.89 -14.05 1.05
C ASP A 121 -7.04 -13.65 -0.17
N ALA A 122 -6.44 -12.46 -0.17
CA ALA A 122 -5.50 -12.07 -1.21
C ALA A 122 -4.27 -13.01 -1.27
N ILE A 123 -3.69 -13.35 -0.11
CA ILE A 123 -2.55 -14.30 -0.04
C ILE A 123 -2.98 -15.69 -0.57
N LYS A 124 -4.13 -16.19 -0.14
CA LYS A 124 -4.65 -17.50 -0.60
C LYS A 124 -4.95 -17.51 -2.09
N GLN A 125 -5.57 -16.44 -2.61
CA GLN A 125 -5.99 -16.33 -4.00
C GLN A 125 -4.80 -16.20 -4.95
N TYR A 126 -3.85 -15.33 -4.64
CA TYR A 126 -2.77 -14.96 -5.56
C TYR A 126 -1.46 -15.72 -5.31
N GLN A 127 -1.30 -16.36 -4.15
CA GLN A 127 -0.10 -17.12 -3.75
C GLN A 127 1.20 -16.36 -4.07
N PRO A 128 1.38 -15.14 -3.52
CA PRO A 128 2.51 -14.29 -3.89
C PRO A 128 3.85 -14.89 -3.44
N ASP A 129 4.87 -14.72 -4.28
CA ASP A 129 6.26 -15.06 -3.94
C ASP A 129 6.92 -14.03 -3.03
N VAL A 130 6.43 -12.77 -3.12
CA VAL A 130 6.91 -11.64 -2.33
C VAL A 130 5.72 -10.87 -1.80
N ILE A 131 5.73 -10.58 -0.50
CA ILE A 131 4.70 -9.78 0.17
C ILE A 131 5.35 -8.56 0.83
N VAL A 132 4.90 -7.36 0.46
CA VAL A 132 5.33 -6.11 1.06
C VAL A 132 4.25 -5.62 2.01
N LEU A 133 4.61 -5.46 3.28
CA LEU A 133 3.73 -5.05 4.37
C LEU A 133 4.15 -3.70 4.93
N ASN A 134 3.21 -2.80 5.17
CA ASN A 134 3.43 -1.56 5.89
C ASN A 134 3.26 -1.82 7.40
N THR A 135 4.38 -1.82 8.15
CA THR A 135 4.46 -2.44 9.48
C THR A 135 4.89 -1.49 10.59
N GLY A 136 4.79 -0.18 10.36
CA GLY A 136 5.22 0.83 11.33
C GLY A 136 4.36 0.92 12.60
N TYR A 137 3.27 0.14 12.72
CA TYR A 137 2.34 0.11 13.85
C TYR A 137 1.87 1.51 14.24
N ALA A 138 1.44 2.30 13.25
CA ALA A 138 0.94 3.66 13.46
C ALA A 138 -0.28 3.66 14.39
N ARG A 139 -0.35 4.63 15.29
CA ARG A 139 -1.45 4.78 16.25
C ARG A 139 -1.97 6.20 16.24
N ILE A 140 -3.28 6.33 16.35
CA ILE A 140 -3.95 7.62 16.54
C ILE A 140 -4.32 7.76 18.02
N GLN A 141 -4.00 8.92 18.61
CA GLN A 141 -4.33 9.20 20.00
C GLN A 141 -5.86 9.15 20.20
N GLY A 142 -6.29 8.39 21.18
CA GLY A 142 -7.71 8.23 21.51
C GLY A 142 -8.43 7.10 20.75
N LEU A 143 -7.76 6.41 19.82
CA LEU A 143 -8.28 5.20 19.18
C LEU A 143 -7.57 3.94 19.69
N ASP A 144 -8.31 2.84 19.77
CA ASP A 144 -7.78 1.54 20.15
C ASP A 144 -7.02 0.89 18.98
N GLY A 145 -5.88 0.26 19.29
CA GLY A 145 -5.09 -0.50 18.34
C GLY A 145 -4.24 0.39 17.41
N SER A 146 -3.81 -0.21 16.32
CA SER A 146 -3.05 0.44 15.25
C SER A 146 -3.93 0.69 14.03
N ILE A 147 -3.43 1.52 13.12
CA ILE A 147 -4.06 1.79 11.81
C ILE A 147 -3.34 1.10 10.66
N ILE A 148 -2.20 0.48 10.91
CA ILE A 148 -1.46 -0.40 9.99
C ILE A 148 -0.87 -1.58 10.77
N MET A 149 -0.31 -2.54 10.05
CA MET A 149 0.29 -3.75 10.62
C MET A 149 1.45 -3.46 11.57
N GLY A 150 1.74 -4.43 12.44
CA GLY A 150 2.84 -4.44 13.38
C GLY A 150 3.60 -5.77 13.40
N LYS A 151 4.35 -6.02 14.48
CA LYS A 151 5.22 -7.19 14.64
C LYS A 151 4.45 -8.52 14.56
N ASP A 152 3.31 -8.60 15.24
CA ASP A 152 2.50 -9.82 15.25
C ASP A 152 1.90 -10.14 13.87
N ASP A 153 1.55 -9.11 13.11
CA ASP A 153 1.03 -9.27 11.75
C ASP A 153 2.11 -9.78 10.78
N VAL A 154 3.36 -9.35 10.95
CA VAL A 154 4.50 -9.90 10.20
C VAL A 154 4.67 -11.38 10.49
N LEU A 155 4.55 -11.79 11.75
CA LEU A 155 4.61 -13.19 12.15
C LEU A 155 3.45 -13.99 11.53
N HIS A 156 2.23 -13.45 11.55
CA HIS A 156 1.08 -14.03 10.87
C HIS A 156 1.32 -14.22 9.37
N ALA A 157 1.91 -13.22 8.70
CA ALA A 157 2.23 -13.31 7.28
C ALA A 157 3.23 -14.45 6.98
N VAL A 158 4.27 -14.59 7.80
CA VAL A 158 5.25 -15.70 7.68
C VAL A 158 4.58 -17.06 7.86
N GLN A 159 3.63 -17.18 8.80
CA GLN A 159 2.91 -18.43 9.04
C GLN A 159 1.91 -18.74 7.91
N THR A 160 1.24 -17.73 7.37
CA THR A 160 0.23 -17.87 6.31
C THR A 160 0.87 -18.15 4.94
N ALA A 161 2.04 -17.57 4.68
CA ALA A 161 2.77 -17.70 3.42
C ALA A 161 4.25 -18.12 3.65
N PRO A 162 4.52 -19.34 4.16
CA PRO A 162 5.86 -19.76 4.59
C PRO A 162 6.89 -19.82 3.46
N ASN A 163 6.46 -19.86 2.20
CA ASN A 163 7.32 -19.88 1.03
C ASN A 163 7.55 -18.49 0.42
N ALA A 164 6.83 -17.46 0.90
CA ALA A 164 6.97 -16.11 0.41
C ALA A 164 8.13 -15.37 1.11
N THR A 165 8.74 -14.43 0.38
CA THR A 165 9.62 -13.44 0.99
C THR A 165 8.77 -12.30 1.56
N ILE A 166 8.83 -12.07 2.87
CA ILE A 166 8.13 -10.96 3.53
C ILE A 166 9.07 -9.75 3.60
N ILE A 167 8.62 -8.61 3.13
CA ILE A 167 9.33 -7.33 3.20
C ILE A 167 8.53 -6.38 4.08
N ALA A 168 9.12 -5.95 5.19
CA ALA A 168 8.55 -4.96 6.08
C ALA A 168 8.98 -3.56 5.65
N SER A 169 8.04 -2.64 5.54
CA SER A 169 8.20 -1.27 5.08
C SER A 169 7.41 -0.29 5.95
N HIS A 170 7.46 1.01 5.59
CA HIS A 170 6.65 2.06 6.20
C HIS A 170 6.87 2.20 7.71
N MET A 171 8.14 2.34 8.10
CA MET A 171 8.58 2.48 9.49
C MET A 171 9.37 3.79 9.68
N ASP A 172 10.46 3.80 10.37
CA ASP A 172 11.34 4.88 10.83
C ASP A 172 11.35 6.23 10.06
N ALA A 173 10.93 6.28 8.82
CA ALA A 173 10.91 7.51 8.00
C ALA A 173 9.67 8.39 8.25
N ILE A 174 8.67 7.88 8.97
CA ILE A 174 7.39 8.55 9.24
C ILE A 174 7.26 8.80 10.75
N ASN A 175 6.93 10.02 11.14
CA ASN A 175 6.99 10.48 12.53
C ASN A 175 5.92 9.90 13.48
N HIS A 176 4.85 9.33 12.96
CA HIS A 176 3.77 8.71 13.75
C HIS A 176 3.85 7.18 13.82
N MET A 177 4.91 6.59 13.27
CA MET A 177 5.18 5.16 13.41
C MET A 177 5.75 4.86 14.79
N THR A 178 5.25 3.80 15.42
CA THR A 178 5.63 3.41 16.78
C THR A 178 6.48 2.15 16.83
N LEU A 179 6.66 1.46 15.69
CA LEU A 179 7.53 0.29 15.56
C LEU A 179 8.70 0.61 14.61
N SER A 180 9.91 0.52 15.10
CA SER A 180 11.13 0.70 14.33
C SER A 180 11.59 -0.61 13.66
N ARG A 181 12.41 -0.48 12.61
CA ARG A 181 13.06 -1.64 11.96
C ARG A 181 13.93 -2.44 12.92
N LYS A 182 14.54 -1.78 13.91
CA LYS A 182 15.35 -2.46 14.93
C LYS A 182 14.47 -3.34 15.82
N GLU A 183 13.39 -2.79 16.36
CA GLU A 183 12.45 -3.53 17.21
C GLU A 183 11.75 -4.68 16.49
N LEU A 184 11.51 -4.53 15.18
CA LEU A 184 10.94 -5.62 14.39
C LEU A 184 11.94 -6.79 14.19
N ARG A 185 13.26 -6.51 14.16
CA ARG A 185 14.30 -7.54 14.03
C ARG A 185 14.56 -8.32 15.31
N ASP A 186 14.39 -7.67 16.45
CA ASP A 186 14.62 -8.23 17.80
C ASP A 186 13.41 -9.09 18.26
#